data_200f54bb9e90c5da0487284579ed009d
#
_entry.id   200f54bb9e90c5da0487284579ed009d
#
_cell.length_a   1.000
_cell.length_b   1.000
_cell.length_c   1.000
_cell.angle_alpha   90.00
_cell.angle_beta   90.00
_cell.angle_gamma   90.00
#
_symmetry.space_group_name_H-M   'P 1'
#
loop_
_entity.id
_entity.type
_entity.pdbx_description
1 polymer ?
#
loop_
_entity_poly.entity_id
_entity_poly.type
_entity_poly.pdbx_seq_one_letter_code
_entity_poly.pdbx_strand_id
1 'polypeptide(L)'
;MLVKKLLGTSLLTLAAVATTSAFAYDVAKMSWTEIQAQAKKEGKVNFAVWYLQPGWREFVKEFETDYGIKVRIPEGTLDGNRNKLIAESKQKQGKMDLVAIGAANVQLLNLEQTLMPLSKLPDYGNLKTISEGFDSKGYAVTFWGNQSGIAYDPSRIDEAELPQNFQQLSRYISS
;
A
#
# COMPACT_ATOMS: atom_id res chain seq x y z
N MET A 1 -11.62 52.62 54.16
CA MET A 1 -11.30 51.20 53.97
C MET A 1 -11.40 50.87 52.51
N LEU A 2 -10.23 50.80 51.82
CA LEU A 2 -10.10 50.78 50.35
C LEU A 2 -10.11 49.31 49.86
N VAL A 3 -11.07 48.93 49.01
CA VAL A 3 -11.12 47.61 48.38
C VAL A 3 -10.50 47.75 47.00
N LYS A 4 -9.29 47.18 46.80
CA LYS A 4 -8.61 47.11 45.50
C LYS A 4 -9.24 45.97 44.67
N LYS A 5 -9.83 46.31 43.53
CA LYS A 5 -10.22 45.37 42.47
C LYS A 5 -9.00 44.92 41.73
N LEU A 6 -8.67 43.62 41.79
CA LEU A 6 -7.72 42.95 40.88
C LEU A 6 -8.48 42.58 39.59
N LEU A 7 -8.14 43.26 38.50
CA LEU A 7 -8.48 42.82 37.16
C LEU A 7 -7.47 41.72 36.73
N GLY A 8 -7.96 40.47 36.71
CA GLY A 8 -7.23 39.38 36.10
C GLY A 8 -7.41 39.40 34.58
N THR A 9 -6.35 39.73 33.86
CA THR A 9 -6.32 39.66 32.41
C THR A 9 -6.03 38.19 32.01
N SER A 10 -7.09 37.45 31.63
CA SER A 10 -6.94 36.12 31.03
C SER A 10 -6.46 36.29 29.58
N LEU A 11 -5.21 35.94 29.35
CA LEU A 11 -4.66 35.79 28.01
C LEU A 11 -5.21 34.49 27.41
N LEU A 12 -6.21 34.59 26.55
CA LEU A 12 -6.67 33.47 25.71
C LEU A 12 -5.64 33.30 24.58
N THR A 13 -4.74 32.33 24.75
CA THR A 13 -3.90 31.84 23.65
C THR A 13 -4.77 31.05 22.67
N LEU A 14 -5.16 31.70 21.59
CA LEU A 14 -5.83 31.07 20.46
C LEU A 14 -4.80 30.18 19.73
N ALA A 15 -4.77 28.89 20.05
CA ALA A 15 -4.04 27.93 19.27
C ALA A 15 -4.70 27.82 17.89
N ALA A 16 -4.09 28.44 16.90
CA ALA A 16 -4.48 28.25 15.51
C ALA A 16 -4.20 26.78 15.12
N VAL A 17 -5.24 25.96 15.16
CA VAL A 17 -5.21 24.64 14.54
C VAL A 17 -5.15 24.90 13.03
N ALA A 18 -3.96 24.82 12.46
CA ALA A 18 -3.79 24.80 11.02
C ALA A 18 -4.46 23.54 10.49
N THR A 19 -5.71 23.66 10.08
CA THR A 19 -6.37 22.64 9.26
C THR A 19 -5.61 22.61 7.94
N THR A 20 -4.68 21.68 7.79
CA THR A 20 -4.09 21.36 6.51
C THR A 20 -5.22 20.85 5.62
N SER A 21 -5.76 21.74 4.80
CA SER A 21 -6.60 21.36 3.68
C SER A 21 -5.81 20.37 2.86
N ALA A 22 -6.29 19.13 2.75
CA ALA A 22 -5.74 18.17 1.81
C ALA A 22 -6.01 18.71 0.40
N PHE A 23 -5.06 19.49 -0.14
CA PHE A 23 -5.06 19.82 -1.53
C PHE A 23 -4.78 18.54 -2.30
N ALA A 24 -5.70 18.14 -3.15
CA ALA A 24 -5.45 17.10 -4.12
C ALA A 24 -4.38 17.63 -5.09
N TYR A 25 -3.12 17.23 -4.88
CA TYR A 25 -2.03 17.61 -5.78
C TYR A 25 -2.20 16.89 -7.11
N ASP A 26 -2.07 17.62 -8.20
CA ASP A 26 -2.03 17.03 -9.54
C ASP A 26 -0.61 16.52 -9.82
N VAL A 27 -0.33 15.31 -9.36
CA VAL A 27 0.99 14.66 -9.51
C VAL A 27 1.46 14.58 -10.96
N ALA A 28 0.53 14.64 -11.93
CA ALA A 28 0.88 14.65 -13.35
C ALA A 28 1.63 15.92 -13.79
N LYS A 29 1.57 16.98 -12.98
CA LYS A 29 2.25 18.26 -13.23
C LYS A 29 3.49 18.46 -12.36
N MET A 30 3.82 17.49 -11.51
CA MET A 30 4.92 17.58 -10.56
C MET A 30 6.13 16.80 -11.06
N SER A 31 7.31 17.33 -10.86
CA SER A 31 8.57 16.61 -10.97
C SER A 31 8.71 15.63 -9.80
N TRP A 32 9.57 14.63 -9.94
CA TRP A 32 9.84 13.67 -8.86
C TRP A 32 10.34 14.36 -7.57
N THR A 33 11.17 15.39 -7.71
CA THR A 33 11.66 16.19 -6.57
C THR A 33 10.53 16.89 -5.83
N GLU A 34 9.55 17.44 -6.54
CA GLU A 34 8.39 18.10 -5.93
C GLU A 34 7.48 17.09 -5.23
N ILE A 35 7.27 15.89 -5.84
CA ILE A 35 6.52 14.79 -5.22
C ILE A 35 7.19 14.36 -3.92
N GLN A 36 8.52 14.15 -3.91
CA GLN A 36 9.27 13.79 -2.71
C GLN A 36 9.20 14.87 -1.62
N ALA A 37 9.34 16.14 -2.00
CA ALA A 37 9.23 17.24 -1.06
C ALA A 37 7.85 17.33 -0.42
N GLN A 38 6.79 17.09 -1.21
CA GLN A 38 5.42 17.07 -0.72
C GLN A 38 5.18 15.85 0.21
N ALA A 39 5.65 14.65 -0.15
CA ALA A 39 5.55 13.47 0.67
C ALA A 39 6.26 13.65 2.04
N LYS A 40 7.45 14.28 2.05
CA LYS A 40 8.16 14.63 3.29
C LYS A 40 7.37 15.62 4.15
N LYS A 41 6.69 16.58 3.53
CA LYS A 41 5.84 17.55 4.23
C LYS A 41 4.61 16.87 4.86
N GLU A 42 4.02 15.90 4.19
CA GLU A 42 2.91 15.09 4.73
C GLU A 42 3.37 14.14 5.84
N GLY A 43 4.61 13.64 5.75
CA GLY A 43 5.33 12.92 6.79
C GLY A 43 4.80 11.55 7.14
N LYS A 44 3.78 11.04 6.43
CA LYS A 44 3.16 9.75 6.69
C LYS A 44 2.52 9.13 5.47
N VAL A 45 2.45 7.79 5.43
CA VAL A 45 1.70 7.00 4.46
C VAL A 45 0.99 5.83 5.16
N ASN A 46 -0.25 5.56 4.81
CA ASN A 46 -1.01 4.40 5.30
C ASN A 46 -0.95 3.29 4.25
N PHE A 47 -0.21 2.26 4.56
CA PHE A 47 0.01 1.11 3.70
C PHE A 47 -0.82 -0.08 4.19
N ALA A 48 -1.85 -0.46 3.46
CA ALA A 48 -2.64 -1.64 3.74
C ALA A 48 -2.04 -2.87 3.05
N VAL A 49 -1.52 -3.79 3.85
CA VAL A 49 -1.02 -5.09 3.41
C VAL A 49 -1.64 -6.18 4.29
N TRP A 50 -1.92 -7.35 3.73
CA TRP A 50 -2.63 -8.44 4.41
C TRP A 50 -1.71 -9.58 4.85
N TYR A 51 -0.52 -9.66 4.28
CA TYR A 51 0.40 -10.78 4.48
C TYR A 51 1.72 -10.29 5.07
N LEU A 52 2.27 -11.02 6.04
CA LEU A 52 3.55 -10.72 6.68
C LEU A 52 3.67 -9.31 7.25
N GLN A 53 2.59 -8.74 7.83
CA GLN A 53 2.62 -7.39 8.38
C GLN A 53 3.79 -7.12 9.35
N PRO A 54 4.17 -8.04 10.27
CA PRO A 54 5.37 -7.83 11.10
C PRO A 54 6.64 -7.64 10.27
N GLY A 55 6.85 -8.45 9.23
CA GLY A 55 8.00 -8.33 8.33
C GLY A 55 7.98 -7.02 7.55
N TRP A 56 6.81 -6.58 7.10
CA TRP A 56 6.67 -5.28 6.44
C TRP A 56 7.00 -4.11 7.36
N ARG A 57 6.61 -4.17 8.64
CA ARG A 57 6.94 -3.13 9.61
C ARG A 57 8.45 -3.03 9.87
N GLU A 58 9.18 -4.12 9.77
CA GLU A 58 10.64 -4.09 9.83
C GLU A 58 11.24 -3.55 8.52
N PHE A 59 10.76 -4.05 7.39
CA PHE A 59 11.26 -3.68 6.07
C PHE A 59 11.15 -2.17 5.77
N VAL A 60 10.06 -1.54 6.19
CA VAL A 60 9.86 -0.10 5.93
C VAL A 60 10.69 0.83 6.80
N LYS A 61 11.39 0.34 7.83
CA LYS A 61 12.20 1.18 8.74
C LYS A 61 13.34 1.91 8.03
N GLU A 62 13.97 1.27 7.06
CA GLU A 62 14.99 1.91 6.23
C GLU A 62 14.40 3.09 5.47
N PHE A 63 13.28 2.88 4.77
CA PHE A 63 12.54 3.94 4.10
C PHE A 63 12.15 5.08 5.05
N GLU A 64 11.64 4.75 6.25
CA GLU A 64 11.29 5.77 7.26
C GLU A 64 12.50 6.61 7.67
N THR A 65 13.68 5.96 7.78
CA THR A 65 14.93 6.62 8.14
C THR A 65 15.42 7.54 7.03
N ASP A 66 15.43 7.06 5.80
CA ASP A 66 16.00 7.75 4.66
C ASP A 66 15.13 8.95 4.21
N TYR A 67 13.82 8.79 4.28
CA TYR A 67 12.88 9.79 3.77
C TYR A 67 12.21 10.62 4.87
N GLY A 68 12.28 10.22 6.13
CA GLY A 68 11.60 10.89 7.24
C GLY A 68 10.07 10.76 7.17
N ILE A 69 9.55 9.76 6.44
CA ILE A 69 8.12 9.52 6.24
C ILE A 69 7.71 8.30 7.04
N LYS A 70 6.72 8.43 7.93
CA LYS A 70 6.20 7.33 8.74
C LYS A 70 5.27 6.42 7.94
N VAL A 71 5.53 5.11 7.95
CA VAL A 71 4.70 4.11 7.29
C VAL A 71 3.80 3.42 8.32
N ARG A 72 2.52 3.70 8.25
CA ARG A 72 1.53 3.04 9.11
C ARG A 72 0.98 1.81 8.41
N ILE A 73 1.20 0.63 8.99
CA ILE A 73 0.68 -0.65 8.51
C ILE A 73 -0.34 -1.17 9.52
N PRO A 74 -1.65 -0.91 9.30
CA PRO A 74 -2.70 -1.42 10.18
C PRO A 74 -2.88 -2.94 10.00
N GLU A 75 -3.39 -3.60 11.03
CA GLU A 75 -3.86 -4.98 10.90
C GLU A 75 -5.02 -5.05 9.91
N GLY A 76 -5.02 -6.10 9.09
CA GLY A 76 -6.05 -6.29 8.08
C GLY A 76 -5.96 -7.65 7.39
N THR A 77 -7.06 -8.05 6.79
CA THR A 77 -7.15 -9.24 5.93
C THR A 77 -7.22 -8.80 4.47
N LEU A 78 -6.96 -9.72 3.55
CA LEU A 78 -7.03 -9.46 2.11
C LEU A 78 -8.40 -8.87 1.69
N ASP A 79 -9.48 -9.55 2.06
CA ASP A 79 -10.84 -9.12 1.75
C ASP A 79 -11.24 -7.85 2.49
N GLY A 80 -10.82 -7.70 3.75
CA GLY A 80 -11.04 -6.50 4.55
C GLY A 80 -10.40 -5.27 3.91
N ASN A 81 -9.16 -5.38 3.46
CA ASN A 81 -8.45 -4.29 2.78
C ASN A 81 -9.11 -3.95 1.43
N ARG A 82 -9.50 -4.96 0.63
CA ARG A 82 -10.21 -4.74 -0.63
C ARG A 82 -11.55 -4.03 -0.41
N ASN A 83 -12.36 -4.51 0.54
CA ASN A 83 -13.68 -3.93 0.82
C ASN A 83 -13.54 -2.49 1.35
N LYS A 84 -12.55 -2.23 2.19
CA LYS A 84 -12.23 -0.88 2.67
C LYS A 84 -11.83 0.04 1.53
N LEU A 85 -10.95 -0.41 0.63
CA LEU A 85 -10.54 0.34 -0.56
C LEU A 85 -11.75 0.74 -1.42
N ILE A 86 -12.67 -0.22 -1.71
CA ILE A 86 -13.91 0.04 -2.46
C ILE A 86 -14.82 1.03 -1.72
N ALA A 87 -14.92 0.93 -0.40
CA ALA A 87 -15.73 1.86 0.38
C ALA A 87 -15.15 3.28 0.39
N GLU A 88 -13.82 3.40 0.54
CA GLU A 88 -13.12 4.69 0.55
C GLU A 88 -13.10 5.37 -0.82
N SER A 89 -13.08 4.62 -1.92
CA SER A 89 -13.13 5.18 -3.28
C SER A 89 -14.42 5.97 -3.58
N LYS A 90 -15.47 5.76 -2.78
CA LYS A 90 -16.75 6.50 -2.86
C LYS A 90 -16.75 7.77 -2.01
N GLN A 91 -15.70 8.04 -1.26
CA GLN A 91 -15.58 9.18 -0.36
C GLN A 91 -14.70 10.27 -0.98
N LYS A 92 -14.92 11.51 -0.56
CA LYS A 92 -14.07 12.64 -1.01
C LYS A 92 -12.63 12.52 -0.52
N GLN A 93 -12.41 11.84 0.60
CA GLN A 93 -11.09 11.60 1.20
C GLN A 93 -11.05 10.17 1.73
N GLY A 94 -10.11 9.37 1.23
CA GLY A 94 -9.77 8.06 1.76
C GLY A 94 -8.72 8.17 2.88
N LYS A 95 -8.52 7.08 3.59
CA LYS A 95 -7.45 6.93 4.59
C LYS A 95 -6.35 5.96 4.15
N MET A 96 -6.58 5.27 3.04
CA MET A 96 -5.65 4.30 2.48
C MET A 96 -4.88 4.97 1.35
N ASP A 97 -3.57 5.10 1.51
CA ASP A 97 -2.71 5.74 0.52
C ASP A 97 -2.11 4.71 -0.43
N LEU A 98 -1.77 3.53 0.10
CA LEU A 98 -1.18 2.42 -0.65
C LEU A 98 -1.82 1.10 -0.21
N VAL A 99 -2.07 0.20 -1.16
CA VAL A 99 -2.57 -1.14 -0.90
C VAL A 99 -1.76 -2.19 -1.64
N ALA A 100 -1.38 -3.27 -0.94
CA ALA A 100 -0.82 -4.47 -1.53
C ALA A 100 -1.86 -5.58 -1.49
N ILE A 101 -2.28 -6.04 -2.65
CA ILE A 101 -3.26 -7.14 -2.83
C ILE A 101 -2.82 -8.04 -3.98
N GLY A 102 -3.28 -9.28 -4.01
CA GLY A 102 -2.97 -10.21 -5.10
C GLY A 102 -3.60 -9.82 -6.44
N ALA A 103 -2.99 -10.22 -7.55
CA ALA A 103 -3.46 -9.92 -8.90
C ALA A 103 -4.95 -10.29 -9.13
N ALA A 104 -5.38 -11.45 -8.63
CA ALA A 104 -6.78 -11.89 -8.69
C ALA A 104 -7.76 -10.91 -8.01
N ASN A 105 -7.32 -10.22 -6.95
CA ASN A 105 -8.15 -9.20 -6.28
C ASN A 105 -8.15 -7.86 -7.02
N VAL A 106 -7.04 -7.50 -7.68
CA VAL A 106 -6.98 -6.31 -8.55
C VAL A 106 -7.99 -6.42 -9.69
N GLN A 107 -8.13 -7.62 -10.28
CA GLN A 107 -9.10 -7.89 -11.35
C GLN A 107 -10.56 -7.65 -10.94
N LEU A 108 -10.87 -7.74 -9.65
CA LEU A 108 -12.24 -7.52 -9.12
C LEU A 108 -12.54 -6.04 -8.86
N LEU A 109 -11.58 -5.14 -9.04
CA LEU A 109 -11.77 -3.72 -8.82
C LEU A 109 -12.21 -3.00 -10.10
N ASN A 110 -13.05 -1.98 -9.95
CA ASN A 110 -13.14 -0.95 -10.97
C ASN A 110 -11.94 -0.02 -10.81
N LEU A 111 -10.87 -0.26 -11.58
CA LEU A 111 -9.58 0.38 -11.42
C LEU A 111 -9.67 1.91 -11.51
N GLU A 112 -10.41 2.43 -12.49
CA GLU A 112 -10.56 3.86 -12.73
C GLU A 112 -11.25 4.60 -11.57
N GLN A 113 -12.17 3.92 -10.89
CA GLN A 113 -12.89 4.49 -9.75
C GLN A 113 -12.16 4.32 -8.42
N THR A 114 -11.25 3.34 -8.35
CA THR A 114 -10.69 2.88 -7.08
C THR A 114 -9.25 3.32 -6.88
N LEU A 115 -8.47 3.44 -7.96
CA LEU A 115 -7.04 3.69 -7.93
C LEU A 115 -6.65 4.91 -8.77
N MET A 116 -5.59 5.56 -8.39
CA MET A 116 -4.95 6.59 -9.20
C MET A 116 -4.12 5.90 -10.31
N PRO A 117 -4.21 6.34 -11.57
CA PRO A 117 -3.36 5.81 -12.62
C PRO A 117 -1.90 6.20 -12.37
N LEU A 118 -1.04 5.19 -12.31
CA LEU A 118 0.40 5.34 -12.07
C LEU A 118 1.12 5.98 -13.27
N SER A 119 0.50 5.96 -14.46
CA SER A 119 0.97 6.67 -15.66
C SER A 119 1.11 8.19 -15.45
N LYS A 120 0.52 8.73 -14.39
CA LYS A 120 0.72 10.13 -13.98
C LYS A 120 2.03 10.37 -13.23
N LEU A 121 2.71 9.32 -12.81
CA LEU A 121 3.99 9.44 -12.09
C LEU A 121 5.14 9.58 -13.09
N PRO A 122 6.18 10.37 -12.77
CA PRO A 122 7.45 10.34 -13.48
C PRO A 122 8.02 8.91 -13.48
N ASP A 123 8.75 8.55 -14.53
CA ASP A 123 9.42 7.23 -14.69
C ASP A 123 8.50 6.00 -14.68
N TYR A 124 7.19 6.21 -14.87
CA TYR A 124 6.22 5.12 -14.95
C TYR A 124 6.61 4.02 -15.96
N GLY A 125 7.24 4.37 -17.07
CA GLY A 125 7.62 3.41 -18.12
C GLY A 125 8.52 2.26 -17.68
N ASN A 126 9.17 2.38 -16.51
CA ASN A 126 10.03 1.35 -15.94
C ASN A 126 9.28 0.38 -15.00
N LEU A 127 7.99 0.60 -14.77
CA LEU A 127 7.20 -0.20 -13.83
C LEU A 127 6.58 -1.42 -14.52
N LYS A 128 6.61 -2.58 -13.83
CA LYS A 128 5.97 -3.80 -14.29
C LYS A 128 4.48 -3.80 -13.92
N THR A 129 3.60 -3.66 -14.91
CA THR A 129 2.14 -3.54 -14.73
C THR A 129 1.36 -4.80 -15.06
N ILE A 130 2.02 -5.80 -15.63
CA ILE A 130 1.41 -7.10 -15.96
C ILE A 130 1.82 -8.12 -14.91
N SER A 131 0.85 -8.82 -14.34
CA SER A 131 1.06 -9.91 -13.38
C SER A 131 0.09 -11.05 -13.65
N GLU A 132 0.57 -12.28 -13.67
CA GLU A 132 -0.25 -13.49 -13.87
C GLU A 132 -1.16 -13.41 -15.11
N GLY A 133 -0.67 -12.79 -16.19
CA GLY A 133 -1.43 -12.57 -17.42
C GLY A 133 -2.46 -11.44 -17.35
N PHE A 134 -2.61 -10.78 -16.22
CA PHE A 134 -3.49 -9.62 -16.06
C PHE A 134 -2.70 -8.32 -16.25
N ASP A 135 -3.20 -7.48 -17.17
CA ASP A 135 -2.70 -6.11 -17.36
C ASP A 135 -3.55 -5.13 -16.56
N SER A 136 -2.92 -4.49 -15.57
CA SER A 136 -3.57 -3.48 -14.73
C SER A 136 -3.78 -2.14 -15.44
N LYS A 137 -3.42 -2.02 -16.72
CA LYS A 137 -3.52 -0.78 -17.51
C LYS A 137 -2.90 0.44 -16.83
N GLY A 138 -1.84 0.21 -16.07
CA GLY A 138 -1.16 1.27 -15.36
C GLY A 138 -1.75 1.71 -14.02
N TYR A 139 -2.70 0.98 -13.47
CA TYR A 139 -3.25 1.28 -12.14
C TYR A 139 -2.58 0.53 -10.99
N ALA A 140 -1.81 -0.51 -11.28
CA ALA A 140 -1.06 -1.26 -10.28
C ALA A 140 0.30 -1.68 -10.83
N VAL A 141 1.25 -1.95 -9.93
CA VAL A 141 2.57 -2.51 -10.25
C VAL A 141 2.77 -3.82 -9.53
N THR A 142 3.47 -4.73 -10.19
CA THR A 142 3.94 -5.96 -9.56
C THR A 142 5.27 -5.68 -8.87
N PHE A 143 5.33 -5.90 -7.56
CA PHE A 143 6.56 -5.71 -6.79
C PHE A 143 7.00 -7.01 -6.10
N TRP A 144 6.12 -8.02 -6.04
CA TRP A 144 6.38 -9.29 -5.39
C TRP A 144 5.60 -10.40 -6.09
N GLY A 145 6.17 -11.61 -6.12
CA GLY A 145 5.52 -12.82 -6.59
C GLY A 145 5.93 -14.01 -5.74
N ASN A 146 5.07 -15.02 -5.73
CA ASN A 146 5.34 -16.32 -5.13
C ASN A 146 5.58 -17.36 -6.21
N GLN A 147 6.37 -18.35 -5.86
CA GLN A 147 6.51 -19.57 -6.64
C GLN A 147 5.99 -20.73 -5.81
N SER A 148 5.08 -21.51 -6.36
CA SER A 148 4.62 -22.77 -5.75
C SER A 148 5.36 -23.93 -6.40
N GLY A 149 5.74 -24.90 -5.58
CA GLY A 149 6.46 -26.08 -6.04
C GLY A 149 6.20 -27.25 -5.12
N ILE A 150 6.75 -28.40 -5.51
CA ILE A 150 6.73 -29.62 -4.70
C ILE A 150 8.08 -29.73 -4.00
N ALA A 151 8.06 -29.85 -2.68
CA ALA A 151 9.25 -30.21 -1.91
C ALA A 151 9.29 -31.75 -1.77
N TYR A 152 10.44 -32.34 -2.02
CA TYR A 152 10.65 -33.78 -1.89
C TYR A 152 11.99 -34.07 -1.21
N ASP A 153 12.11 -35.29 -0.67
CA ASP A 153 13.36 -35.80 -0.10
C ASP A 153 14.12 -36.59 -1.16
N PRO A 154 15.26 -36.08 -1.68
CA PRO A 154 16.01 -36.74 -2.75
C PRO A 154 16.67 -38.07 -2.30
N SER A 155 16.72 -38.36 -1.00
CA SER A 155 17.18 -39.69 -0.51
C SER A 155 16.12 -40.77 -0.62
N ARG A 156 14.85 -40.40 -0.86
CA ARG A 156 13.69 -41.29 -0.87
C ARG A 156 12.99 -41.40 -2.23
N ILE A 157 13.10 -40.38 -3.04
CA ILE A 157 12.39 -40.26 -4.33
C ILE A 157 13.39 -39.77 -5.36
N ASP A 158 13.53 -40.48 -6.48
CA ASP A 158 14.31 -40.00 -7.62
C ASP A 158 13.60 -38.83 -8.30
N GLU A 159 14.35 -37.78 -8.70
CA GLU A 159 13.83 -36.66 -9.42
C GLU A 159 13.09 -37.05 -10.71
N ALA A 160 13.55 -38.12 -11.38
CA ALA A 160 12.93 -38.65 -12.59
C ALA A 160 11.51 -39.24 -12.33
N GLU A 161 11.18 -39.60 -11.09
CA GLU A 161 9.86 -40.09 -10.70
C GLU A 161 8.86 -38.95 -10.38
N LEU A 162 9.34 -37.71 -10.26
CA LEU A 162 8.50 -36.59 -9.91
C LEU A 162 7.50 -36.23 -11.01
N PRO A 163 6.27 -35.85 -10.63
CA PRO A 163 5.28 -35.40 -11.60
C PRO A 163 5.73 -34.09 -12.28
N GLN A 164 5.73 -34.08 -13.59
CA GLN A 164 6.17 -32.95 -14.41
C GLN A 164 5.01 -31.98 -14.77
N ASN A 165 3.77 -32.33 -14.40
CA ASN A 165 2.59 -31.48 -14.64
C ASN A 165 1.45 -31.83 -13.67
N PHE A 166 0.39 -31.01 -13.61
CA PHE A 166 -0.73 -31.20 -12.70
C PHE A 166 -1.50 -32.52 -12.90
N GLN A 167 -1.57 -33.03 -14.12
CA GLN A 167 -2.25 -34.30 -14.40
C GLN A 167 -1.47 -35.50 -13.82
N GLN A 168 -0.16 -35.46 -13.92
CA GLN A 168 0.72 -36.45 -13.30
C GLN A 168 0.69 -36.31 -11.77
N LEU A 169 0.69 -35.11 -11.23
CA LEU A 169 0.60 -34.84 -9.80
C LEU A 169 -0.68 -35.45 -9.22
N SER A 170 -1.83 -35.25 -9.86
CA SER A 170 -3.10 -35.83 -9.42
C SER A 170 -3.06 -37.36 -9.31
N ARG A 171 -2.43 -38.03 -10.27
CA ARG A 171 -2.25 -39.51 -10.23
C ARG A 171 -1.27 -39.92 -9.16
N TYR A 172 -0.19 -39.17 -8.97
CA TYR A 172 0.85 -39.48 -7.99
C TYR A 172 0.35 -39.38 -6.54
N ILE A 173 -0.58 -38.45 -6.25
CA ILE A 173 -1.15 -38.27 -4.91
C ILE A 173 -2.25 -39.30 -4.63
N SER A 174 -2.89 -39.86 -5.66
CA SER A 174 -3.97 -40.83 -5.54
C SER A 174 -3.51 -42.32 -5.59
N SER A 175 -2.23 -42.58 -5.78
CA SER A 175 -1.59 -43.88 -5.71
C SER A 175 -1.07 -44.18 -4.28
#